data_cd575efbfe41db7a6896532ec5fb6bb4
#
_entry.id   cd575efbfe41db7a6896532ec5fb6bb4
#
_cell.length_a   1.000
_cell.length_b   1.000
_cell.length_c   1.000
_cell.angle_alpha   90.00
_cell.angle_beta   90.00
_cell.angle_gamma   90.00
#
_symmetry.space_group_name_H-M   'P 1'
#
loop_
_entity.id
_entity.type
_entity.pdbx_description
1 polymer ?
#
loop_
_entity_poly.entity_id
_entity_poly.type
_entity_poly.pdbx_seq_one_letter_code
_entity_poly.pdbx_strand_id
1 'polypeptide(L)'
;MERNLTTGSVLKNILYFSLPYLLSYFLQTLYGMADLFIVGQFDGVASTTAVSVGSQVMHMITVMLVGLAMGTTVTIGQAVGAGNREKASKTVGNTVVLFMVLSVVLMAVLLFLVKPIVAVMSTPDEAVAGTISYLIICFIGIPCITAYNIISSIFRGLGDSRSPMYFIAIACVANIGLDYLFMGAFHMGSAGAALGTTLAQALSVVIALVMILKRKMITVAKTDFVAQGATMGQIARIGIPIALQDGLIQVAFIIITIIANRRGLSDAAAVGIVEKIISFLFLVPSSMLSTVSALGAQNIGAGKPERAIQTLRYSILITVGFGVIISVIIQFAASPVVGLFTSDAAVVVLGTQYIRGYIWDCIFAGIHFSFSGYFCACGRSELSFIHNITAIVLVRVPGVYLTSKMFPDTLFPMGLATATGSLVSVIICLIAFSILRRRQKA
;
A
#
# COMPACT_ATOMS: atom_id res chain seq x y z
N MET A 1 18.34 5.96 15.51
CA MET A 1 19.72 6.09 14.99
C MET A 1 19.67 6.05 13.49
N GLU A 2 20.15 7.10 12.82
CA GLU A 2 20.42 7.04 11.39
C GLU A 2 21.31 5.84 11.12
N ARG A 3 20.84 4.88 10.38
CA ARG A 3 21.66 3.74 9.98
C ARG A 3 22.19 3.97 8.59
N ASN A 4 23.51 3.90 8.46
CA ASN A 4 24.13 3.94 7.14
C ASN A 4 23.85 2.63 6.39
N LEU A 5 22.90 2.66 5.47
CA LEU A 5 22.50 1.49 4.67
C LEU A 5 23.46 1.24 3.49
N THR A 6 24.45 2.11 3.29
CA THR A 6 25.45 2.02 2.20
C THR A 6 26.67 1.18 2.56
N THR A 7 26.73 0.61 3.79
CA THR A 7 27.82 -0.20 4.31
C THR A 7 27.31 -1.51 4.89
N GLY A 8 28.22 -2.43 5.18
CA GLY A 8 27.91 -3.73 5.79
C GLY A 8 27.21 -4.72 4.83
N SER A 9 26.62 -5.78 5.38
CA SER A 9 25.92 -6.81 4.59
C SER A 9 24.59 -6.29 4.05
N VAL A 10 24.39 -6.38 2.74
CA VAL A 10 23.16 -5.97 2.05
C VAL A 10 21.96 -6.78 2.56
N LEU A 11 22.12 -8.09 2.70
CA LEU A 11 21.05 -8.97 3.20
C LEU A 11 20.59 -8.59 4.62
N LYS A 12 21.57 -8.34 5.53
CA LYS A 12 21.23 -7.89 6.89
C LYS A 12 20.51 -6.54 6.90
N ASN A 13 20.90 -5.62 6.01
CA ASN A 13 20.23 -4.33 5.87
C ASN A 13 18.80 -4.48 5.34
N ILE A 14 18.58 -5.37 4.36
CA ILE A 14 17.24 -5.68 3.85
C ILE A 14 16.36 -6.21 4.98
N LEU A 15 16.77 -7.27 5.68
CA LEU A 15 15.98 -7.88 6.75
C LEU A 15 15.70 -6.88 7.89
N TYR A 16 16.71 -6.12 8.28
CA TYR A 16 16.57 -5.11 9.34
C TYR A 16 15.55 -4.03 8.99
N PHE A 17 15.48 -3.63 7.72
CA PHE A 17 14.58 -2.58 7.25
C PHE A 17 13.20 -3.12 6.88
N SER A 18 13.13 -4.29 6.23
CA SER A 18 11.87 -4.86 5.74
C SER A 18 10.98 -5.43 6.84
N LEU A 19 11.54 -6.04 7.89
CA LEU A 19 10.74 -6.64 8.96
C LEU A 19 9.90 -5.62 9.73
N PRO A 20 10.44 -4.47 10.21
CA PRO A 20 9.61 -3.43 10.83
C PRO A 20 8.59 -2.84 9.84
N TYR A 21 8.96 -2.77 8.57
CA TYR A 21 8.06 -2.27 7.54
C TYR A 21 6.88 -3.22 7.28
N LEU A 22 7.17 -4.52 7.17
CA LEU A 22 6.17 -5.58 7.04
C LEU A 22 5.20 -5.56 8.24
N LEU A 23 5.75 -5.44 9.46
CA LEU A 23 4.94 -5.33 10.67
C LEU A 23 4.07 -4.08 10.68
N SER A 24 4.57 -2.95 10.16
CA SER A 24 3.77 -1.73 10.00
C SER A 24 2.55 -1.95 9.09
N TYR A 25 2.74 -2.60 7.95
CA TYR A 25 1.64 -2.94 7.04
C TYR A 25 0.65 -3.93 7.67
N PHE A 26 1.16 -4.95 8.36
CA PHE A 26 0.32 -5.91 9.07
C PHE A 26 -0.55 -5.23 10.13
N LEU A 27 0.03 -4.38 10.96
CA LEU A 27 -0.71 -3.61 11.98
C LEU A 27 -1.74 -2.68 11.33
N GLN A 28 -1.42 -2.06 10.21
CA GLN A 28 -2.34 -1.21 9.47
C GLN A 28 -3.53 -1.99 8.91
N THR A 29 -3.30 -3.20 8.43
CA THR A 29 -4.38 -4.09 7.99
C THR A 29 -5.22 -4.57 9.16
N LEU A 30 -4.56 -4.87 10.28
CA LEU A 30 -5.21 -5.38 11.48
C LEU A 30 -6.19 -4.36 12.08
N TYR A 31 -5.80 -3.08 12.21
CA TYR A 31 -6.73 -2.10 12.78
C TYR A 31 -7.93 -1.85 11.87
N GLY A 32 -7.76 -1.85 10.55
CA GLY A 32 -8.90 -1.74 9.63
C GLY A 32 -9.88 -2.92 9.72
N MET A 33 -9.38 -4.13 10.08
CA MET A 33 -10.25 -5.27 10.39
C MET A 33 -10.90 -5.14 11.76
N ALA A 34 -10.20 -4.57 12.74
CA ALA A 34 -10.73 -4.35 14.07
C ALA A 34 -11.92 -3.38 14.04
N ASP A 35 -11.85 -2.29 13.26
CA ASP A 35 -12.98 -1.35 13.09
C ASP A 35 -14.25 -2.10 12.65
N LEU A 36 -14.14 -2.97 11.61
CA LEU A 36 -15.27 -3.75 11.11
C LEU A 36 -15.78 -4.77 12.14
N PHE A 37 -14.88 -5.40 12.87
CA PHE A 37 -15.26 -6.35 13.91
C PHE A 37 -16.00 -5.67 15.06
N ILE A 38 -15.49 -4.53 15.54
CA ILE A 38 -16.07 -3.81 16.67
C ILE A 38 -17.43 -3.21 16.31
N VAL A 39 -17.56 -2.57 15.12
CA VAL A 39 -18.86 -2.05 14.69
C VAL A 39 -19.91 -3.16 14.55
N GLY A 40 -19.48 -4.35 14.08
CA GLY A 40 -20.37 -5.51 13.97
C GLY A 40 -20.86 -6.07 15.32
N GLN A 41 -20.13 -5.80 16.42
CA GLN A 41 -20.53 -6.21 17.77
C GLN A 41 -21.56 -5.27 18.42
N PHE A 42 -21.43 -3.97 18.17
CA PHE A 42 -22.19 -2.95 18.89
C PHE A 42 -23.30 -2.31 18.07
N ASP A 43 -23.27 -2.48 16.74
CA ASP A 43 -24.19 -1.81 15.85
C ASP A 43 -24.74 -2.75 14.78
N GLY A 44 -25.80 -2.33 14.09
CA GLY A 44 -26.48 -3.15 13.08
C GLY A 44 -25.75 -3.25 11.74
N VAL A 45 -26.35 -4.04 10.82
CA VAL A 45 -25.81 -4.31 9.48
C VAL A 45 -25.60 -3.03 8.68
N ALA A 46 -26.48 -2.03 8.83
CA ALA A 46 -26.37 -0.74 8.13
C ALA A 46 -25.07 -0.01 8.47
N SER A 47 -24.70 0.07 9.77
CA SER A 47 -23.44 0.70 10.21
C SER A 47 -22.22 -0.11 9.82
N THR A 48 -22.28 -1.43 9.88
CA THR A 48 -21.18 -2.31 9.40
C THR A 48 -20.96 -2.12 7.89
N THR A 49 -22.02 -2.03 7.11
CA THR A 49 -21.95 -1.74 5.67
C THR A 49 -21.37 -0.36 5.41
N ALA A 50 -21.80 0.66 6.18
CA ALA A 50 -21.28 2.01 6.06
C ALA A 50 -19.77 2.09 6.32
N VAL A 51 -19.28 1.44 7.38
CA VAL A 51 -17.85 1.36 7.68
C VAL A 51 -17.10 0.57 6.61
N SER A 52 -17.66 -0.52 6.11
CA SER A 52 -17.04 -1.34 5.06
C SER A 52 -16.84 -0.53 3.76
N VAL A 53 -17.89 0.15 3.28
CA VAL A 53 -17.82 0.98 2.07
C VAL A 53 -16.90 2.18 2.29
N GLY A 54 -17.04 2.87 3.41
CA GLY A 54 -16.23 4.04 3.75
C GLY A 54 -14.75 3.70 3.87
N SER A 55 -14.40 2.61 4.54
CA SER A 55 -13.02 2.15 4.69
C SER A 55 -12.38 1.73 3.37
N GLN A 56 -13.14 1.18 2.42
CA GLN A 56 -12.65 0.87 1.08
C GLN A 56 -12.24 2.13 0.32
N VAL A 57 -13.06 3.20 0.39
CA VAL A 57 -12.73 4.50 -0.20
C VAL A 57 -11.47 5.08 0.45
N MET A 58 -11.40 5.06 1.78
CA MET A 58 -10.24 5.55 2.53
C MET A 58 -8.98 4.76 2.25
N HIS A 59 -9.09 3.43 2.09
CA HIS A 59 -7.96 2.57 1.72
C HIS A 59 -7.37 3.00 0.37
N MET A 60 -8.20 3.19 -0.66
CA MET A 60 -7.76 3.66 -1.97
C MET A 60 -7.01 4.99 -1.88
N ILE A 61 -7.56 5.98 -1.15
CA ILE A 61 -6.93 7.29 -0.95
C ILE A 61 -5.59 7.13 -0.23
N THR A 62 -5.56 6.31 0.82
CA THR A 62 -4.36 6.11 1.65
C THR A 62 -3.23 5.45 0.85
N VAL A 63 -3.50 4.41 0.05
CA VAL A 63 -2.45 3.77 -0.76
C VAL A 63 -1.89 4.73 -1.82
N MET A 64 -2.74 5.58 -2.42
CA MET A 64 -2.28 6.63 -3.34
C MET A 64 -1.40 7.68 -2.64
N LEU A 65 -1.74 8.09 -1.41
CA LEU A 65 -0.91 8.99 -0.60
C LEU A 65 0.43 8.35 -0.23
N VAL A 66 0.45 7.07 0.13
CA VAL A 66 1.69 6.31 0.40
C VAL A 66 2.56 6.23 -0.85
N GLY A 67 1.97 5.93 -2.00
CA GLY A 67 2.66 5.91 -3.29
C GLY A 67 3.27 7.27 -3.63
N LEU A 68 2.50 8.36 -3.46
CA LEU A 68 2.99 9.72 -3.68
C LEU A 68 4.15 10.07 -2.71
N ALA A 69 4.04 9.68 -1.43
CA ALA A 69 5.06 9.89 -0.42
C ALA A 69 6.35 9.09 -0.66
N MET A 70 6.32 8.06 -1.53
CA MET A 70 7.53 7.33 -1.96
C MET A 70 8.55 8.28 -2.61
N GLY A 71 8.08 9.32 -3.33
CA GLY A 71 8.96 10.35 -3.89
C GLY A 71 9.82 11.03 -2.83
N THR A 72 9.26 11.30 -1.65
CA THR A 72 10.00 11.83 -0.50
C THR A 72 11.05 10.84 0.00
N THR A 73 10.67 9.58 0.21
CA THR A 73 11.60 8.53 0.67
C THR A 73 12.81 8.41 -0.24
N VAL A 74 12.59 8.38 -1.55
CA VAL A 74 13.67 8.24 -2.53
C VAL A 74 14.55 9.49 -2.59
N THR A 75 13.95 10.69 -2.65
CA THR A 75 14.71 11.94 -2.76
C THR A 75 15.56 12.20 -1.52
N ILE A 76 15.02 11.95 -0.32
CA ILE A 76 15.78 12.03 0.93
C ILE A 76 16.86 10.93 0.95
N GLY A 77 16.51 9.70 0.59
CA GLY A 77 17.47 8.59 0.57
C GLY A 77 18.67 8.86 -0.33
N GLN A 78 18.44 9.41 -1.51
CA GLN A 78 19.53 9.80 -2.42
C GLN A 78 20.40 10.94 -1.83
N ALA A 79 19.78 11.93 -1.20
CA ALA A 79 20.51 13.04 -0.56
C ALA A 79 21.35 12.55 0.63
N VAL A 80 20.79 11.70 1.49
CA VAL A 80 21.48 11.08 2.63
C VAL A 80 22.64 10.20 2.16
N GLY A 81 22.39 9.37 1.13
CA GLY A 81 23.42 8.53 0.53
C GLY A 81 24.60 9.33 -0.04
N ALA A 82 24.31 10.47 -0.65
CA ALA A 82 25.31 11.40 -1.17
C ALA A 82 26.03 12.22 -0.06
N GLY A 83 25.64 12.06 1.21
CA GLY A 83 26.17 12.85 2.30
C GLY A 83 25.74 14.32 2.30
N ASN A 84 24.78 14.68 1.45
CA ASN A 84 24.29 16.05 1.28
C ASN A 84 23.14 16.34 2.27
N ARG A 85 23.49 16.72 3.48
CA ARG A 85 22.53 17.03 4.55
C ARG A 85 21.66 18.25 4.23
N GLU A 86 22.20 19.27 3.57
CA GLU A 86 21.47 20.46 3.17
C GLU A 86 20.33 20.11 2.20
N LYS A 87 20.63 19.29 1.17
CA LYS A 87 19.61 18.79 0.24
C LYS A 87 18.56 17.95 0.95
N ALA A 88 18.96 17.10 1.91
CA ALA A 88 18.02 16.32 2.70
C ALA A 88 17.08 17.21 3.53
N SER A 89 17.60 18.22 4.24
CA SER A 89 16.80 19.17 5.02
C SER A 89 15.84 19.96 4.15
N LYS A 90 16.29 20.50 3.03
CA LYS A 90 15.43 21.18 2.03
C LYS A 90 14.34 20.25 1.49
N THR A 91 14.66 18.99 1.24
CA THR A 91 13.66 18.01 0.80
C THR A 91 12.60 17.77 1.87
N VAL A 92 13.00 17.66 3.15
CA VAL A 92 12.05 17.53 4.27
C VAL A 92 11.10 18.74 4.34
N GLY A 93 11.63 19.95 4.35
CA GLY A 93 10.82 21.16 4.41
C GLY A 93 9.84 21.28 3.22
N ASN A 94 10.35 21.04 2.00
CA ASN A 94 9.52 21.06 0.78
C ASN A 94 8.47 19.94 0.75
N THR A 95 8.78 18.76 1.31
CA THR A 95 7.79 17.67 1.48
C THR A 95 6.64 18.14 2.35
N VAL A 96 6.93 18.73 3.52
CA VAL A 96 5.88 19.19 4.43
C VAL A 96 4.99 20.23 3.73
N VAL A 97 5.56 21.23 3.06
CA VAL A 97 4.79 22.26 2.36
C VAL A 97 3.94 21.64 1.24
N LEU A 98 4.54 20.84 0.37
CA LEU A 98 3.84 20.23 -0.77
C LEU A 98 2.64 19.39 -0.31
N PHE A 99 2.87 18.48 0.65
CA PHE A 99 1.84 17.54 1.06
C PHE A 99 0.78 18.16 1.97
N MET A 100 1.14 19.15 2.80
CA MET A 100 0.14 19.84 3.61
C MET A 100 -0.80 20.68 2.74
N VAL A 101 -0.27 21.36 1.73
CA VAL A 101 -1.12 22.07 0.74
C VAL A 101 -2.00 21.05 -0.01
N LEU A 102 -1.40 19.97 -0.51
CA LEU A 102 -2.13 18.93 -1.21
C LEU A 102 -3.22 18.30 -0.32
N SER A 103 -2.96 18.06 0.95
CA SER A 103 -3.93 17.45 1.87
C SER A 103 -5.14 18.35 2.12
N VAL A 104 -4.93 19.67 2.24
CA VAL A 104 -6.03 20.63 2.40
C VAL A 104 -6.87 20.72 1.12
N VAL A 105 -6.23 20.75 -0.05
CA VAL A 105 -6.93 20.73 -1.34
C VAL A 105 -7.71 19.44 -1.52
N LEU A 106 -7.07 18.28 -1.23
CA LEU A 106 -7.72 16.97 -1.33
C LEU A 106 -8.90 16.86 -0.36
N MET A 107 -8.74 17.31 0.88
CA MET A 107 -9.83 17.37 1.87
C MET A 107 -11.01 18.18 1.33
N ALA A 108 -10.79 19.38 0.82
CA ALA A 108 -11.85 20.25 0.30
C ALA A 108 -12.57 19.61 -0.90
N VAL A 109 -11.82 19.03 -1.84
CA VAL A 109 -12.37 18.34 -3.02
C VAL A 109 -13.20 17.13 -2.61
N LEU A 110 -12.68 16.29 -1.70
CA LEU A 110 -13.37 15.08 -1.27
C LEU A 110 -14.63 15.39 -0.44
N LEU A 111 -14.60 16.42 0.40
CA LEU A 111 -15.80 16.88 1.12
C LEU A 111 -16.88 17.35 0.15
N PHE A 112 -16.51 18.04 -0.93
CA PHE A 112 -17.46 18.42 -1.98
C PHE A 112 -18.00 17.22 -2.75
N LEU A 113 -17.17 16.18 -2.98
CA LEU A 113 -17.51 14.98 -3.74
C LEU A 113 -18.08 13.84 -2.91
N VAL A 114 -18.31 14.00 -1.61
CA VAL A 114 -18.73 12.88 -0.74
C VAL A 114 -20.00 12.19 -1.23
N LYS A 115 -21.03 12.94 -1.62
CA LYS A 115 -22.29 12.38 -2.15
C LYS A 115 -22.11 11.64 -3.48
N PRO A 116 -21.45 12.23 -4.51
CA PRO A 116 -21.08 11.51 -5.73
C PRO A 116 -20.30 10.22 -5.48
N ILE A 117 -19.33 10.23 -4.55
CA ILE A 117 -18.54 9.04 -4.21
C ILE A 117 -19.44 7.94 -3.66
N VAL A 118 -20.30 8.25 -2.69
CA VAL A 118 -21.25 7.27 -2.11
C VAL A 118 -22.21 6.71 -3.16
N ALA A 119 -22.66 7.54 -4.11
CA ALA A 119 -23.51 7.10 -5.22
C ALA A 119 -22.77 6.15 -6.17
N VAL A 120 -21.53 6.48 -6.56
CA VAL A 120 -20.68 5.62 -7.41
C VAL A 120 -20.39 4.26 -6.74
N MET A 121 -20.25 4.25 -5.41
CA MET A 121 -20.04 3.02 -4.63
C MET A 121 -21.30 2.14 -4.56
N SER A 122 -22.43 2.58 -5.11
CA SER A 122 -23.70 1.85 -5.06
C SER A 122 -24.09 1.42 -3.63
N THR A 123 -23.90 2.34 -2.69
CA THR A 123 -24.15 2.08 -1.26
C THR A 123 -25.66 1.83 -1.06
N PRO A 124 -26.06 0.74 -0.33
CA PRO A 124 -27.46 0.50 0.02
C PRO A 124 -28.09 1.68 0.77
N ASP A 125 -29.36 1.97 0.50
CA ASP A 125 -30.05 3.17 1.00
C ASP A 125 -29.97 3.30 2.53
N GLU A 126 -30.05 2.19 3.26
CA GLU A 126 -29.97 2.15 4.72
C GLU A 126 -28.59 2.52 5.26
N ALA A 127 -27.55 2.34 4.45
CA ALA A 127 -26.16 2.63 4.83
C ALA A 127 -25.66 4.00 4.31
N VAL A 128 -26.38 4.67 3.41
CA VAL A 128 -25.96 5.94 2.78
C VAL A 128 -25.62 7.01 3.82
N ALA A 129 -26.51 7.25 4.77
CA ALA A 129 -26.31 8.28 5.80
C ALA A 129 -25.08 7.98 6.69
N GLY A 130 -24.91 6.72 7.08
CA GLY A 130 -23.74 6.28 7.86
C GLY A 130 -22.44 6.40 7.07
N THR A 131 -22.45 6.04 5.78
CA THR A 131 -21.27 6.15 4.90
C THR A 131 -20.87 7.60 4.68
N ILE A 132 -21.83 8.51 4.47
CA ILE A 132 -21.56 9.94 4.34
C ILE A 132 -20.93 10.48 5.62
N SER A 133 -21.50 10.16 6.79
CA SER A 133 -20.95 10.59 8.09
C SER A 133 -19.53 10.06 8.31
N TYR A 134 -19.30 8.79 8.03
CA TYR A 134 -17.99 8.15 8.10
C TYR A 134 -16.97 8.88 7.22
N LEU A 135 -17.30 9.08 5.94
CA LEU A 135 -16.40 9.70 4.97
C LEU A 135 -16.13 11.17 5.29
N ILE A 136 -17.12 11.95 5.74
CA ILE A 136 -16.91 13.36 6.13
C ILE A 136 -15.85 13.44 7.24
N ILE A 137 -15.99 12.63 8.29
CA ILE A 137 -15.04 12.63 9.42
C ILE A 137 -13.66 12.21 8.96
N CYS A 138 -13.55 11.14 8.16
CA CYS A 138 -12.29 10.68 7.62
C CYS A 138 -11.65 11.71 6.67
N PHE A 139 -12.44 12.38 5.83
CA PHE A 139 -11.93 13.42 4.91
C PHE A 139 -11.41 14.64 5.67
N ILE A 140 -12.06 15.06 6.75
CA ILE A 140 -11.52 16.08 7.67
C ILE A 140 -10.19 15.60 8.28
N GLY A 141 -10.03 14.30 8.50
CA GLY A 141 -8.80 13.68 9.00
C GLY A 141 -7.67 13.54 7.98
N ILE A 142 -7.90 13.79 6.68
CA ILE A 142 -6.87 13.63 5.62
C ILE A 142 -5.56 14.38 5.92
N PRO A 143 -5.55 15.62 6.45
CA PRO A 143 -4.31 16.28 6.82
C PRO A 143 -3.49 15.48 7.86
N CYS A 144 -4.13 14.84 8.83
CA CYS A 144 -3.45 13.98 9.81
C CYS A 144 -2.92 12.70 9.18
N ILE A 145 -3.73 12.04 8.34
CA ILE A 145 -3.31 10.84 7.60
C ILE A 145 -2.12 11.16 6.69
N THR A 146 -2.17 12.28 5.99
CA THR A 146 -1.06 12.73 5.13
C THR A 146 0.18 13.04 5.96
N ALA A 147 0.05 13.78 7.07
CA ALA A 147 1.16 14.10 7.96
C ALA A 147 1.85 12.82 8.49
N TYR A 148 1.09 11.81 8.92
CA TYR A 148 1.64 10.52 9.33
C TYR A 148 2.44 9.86 8.19
N ASN A 149 1.89 9.83 6.97
CA ASN A 149 2.54 9.17 5.83
C ASN A 149 3.81 9.89 5.39
N ILE A 150 3.84 11.22 5.37
CA ILE A 150 5.06 11.97 5.02
C ILE A 150 6.14 11.85 6.10
N ILE A 151 5.76 11.91 7.38
CA ILE A 151 6.71 11.69 8.49
C ILE A 151 7.31 10.29 8.36
N SER A 152 6.47 9.27 8.16
CA SER A 152 6.94 7.90 7.96
C SER A 152 7.88 7.79 6.75
N SER A 153 7.60 8.50 5.65
CA SER A 153 8.42 8.51 4.44
C SER A 153 9.76 9.22 4.66
N ILE A 154 9.77 10.29 5.45
CA ILE A 154 10.99 10.98 5.87
C ILE A 154 11.89 10.03 6.67
N PHE A 155 11.34 9.37 7.70
CA PHE A 155 12.11 8.40 8.50
C PHE A 155 12.67 7.26 7.64
N ARG A 156 11.89 6.75 6.71
CA ARG A 156 12.32 5.70 5.77
C ARG A 156 13.46 6.18 4.85
N GLY A 157 13.37 7.38 4.32
CA GLY A 157 14.43 8.00 3.53
C GLY A 157 15.74 8.16 4.33
N LEU A 158 15.63 8.46 5.63
CA LEU A 158 16.75 8.53 6.58
C LEU A 158 17.32 7.15 6.98
N GLY A 159 16.68 6.04 6.54
CA GLY A 159 17.11 4.69 6.89
C GLY A 159 16.52 4.12 8.18
N ASP A 160 15.50 4.76 8.73
CA ASP A 160 14.79 4.30 9.93
C ASP A 160 13.38 3.79 9.59
N SER A 161 13.21 2.47 9.54
CA SER A 161 11.91 1.82 9.37
C SER A 161 11.24 1.45 10.71
N ARG A 162 11.98 1.50 11.82
CA ARG A 162 11.46 1.12 13.14
C ARG A 162 10.58 2.19 13.76
N SER A 163 10.96 3.46 13.63
CA SER A 163 10.18 4.55 14.21
C SER A 163 8.76 4.61 13.63
N PRO A 164 8.53 4.55 12.30
CA PRO A 164 7.19 4.43 11.73
C PRO A 164 6.39 3.21 12.25
N MET A 165 7.06 2.07 12.46
CA MET A 165 6.42 0.89 13.04
C MET A 165 5.89 1.15 14.45
N TYR A 166 6.64 1.84 15.31
CA TYR A 166 6.16 2.21 16.64
C TYR A 166 4.99 3.19 16.58
N PHE A 167 5.02 4.15 15.64
CA PHE A 167 3.91 5.10 15.49
C PHE A 167 2.61 4.39 15.13
N ILE A 168 2.66 3.46 14.17
CA ILE A 168 1.45 2.72 13.77
C ILE A 168 1.00 1.73 14.83
N ALA A 169 1.93 1.12 15.60
CA ALA A 169 1.58 0.24 16.69
C ALA A 169 0.78 0.98 17.78
N ILE A 170 1.22 2.18 18.14
CA ILE A 170 0.51 3.03 19.11
C ILE A 170 -0.84 3.47 18.53
N ALA A 171 -0.88 3.87 17.24
CA ALA A 171 -2.14 4.22 16.58
C ALA A 171 -3.12 3.05 16.58
N CYS A 172 -2.66 1.82 16.29
CA CYS A 172 -3.49 0.61 16.30
C CYS A 172 -4.13 0.36 17.68
N VAL A 173 -3.34 0.41 18.74
CA VAL A 173 -3.85 0.23 20.11
C VAL A 173 -4.82 1.36 20.49
N ALA A 174 -4.49 2.61 20.16
CA ALA A 174 -5.36 3.75 20.42
C ALA A 174 -6.66 3.67 19.63
N ASN A 175 -6.60 3.28 18.34
CA ASN A 175 -7.79 3.10 17.49
C ASN A 175 -8.74 2.07 18.11
N ILE A 176 -8.26 0.86 18.43
CA ILE A 176 -9.08 -0.19 19.05
C ILE A 176 -9.73 0.33 20.35
N GLY A 177 -8.97 1.02 21.21
CA GLY A 177 -9.53 1.59 22.45
C GLY A 177 -10.57 2.68 22.21
N LEU A 178 -10.35 3.56 21.24
CA LEU A 178 -11.30 4.61 20.86
C LEU A 178 -12.56 4.04 20.19
N ASP A 179 -12.44 2.97 19.43
CA ASP A 179 -13.57 2.29 18.81
C ASP A 179 -14.49 1.67 19.86
N TYR A 180 -13.95 0.97 20.86
CA TYR A 180 -14.74 0.50 21.99
C TYR A 180 -15.40 1.65 22.77
N LEU A 181 -14.71 2.78 22.89
CA LEU A 181 -15.27 3.97 23.56
C LEU A 181 -16.41 4.60 22.75
N PHE A 182 -16.17 4.89 21.45
CA PHE A 182 -17.14 5.63 20.63
C PHE A 182 -18.29 4.75 20.16
N MET A 183 -18.04 3.52 19.76
CA MET A 183 -19.06 2.60 19.31
C MET A 183 -19.71 1.84 20.48
N GLY A 184 -18.90 1.36 21.44
CA GLY A 184 -19.39 0.57 22.57
C GLY A 184 -20.05 1.41 23.64
N ALA A 185 -19.41 2.48 24.15
CA ALA A 185 -19.94 3.28 25.26
C ALA A 185 -20.84 4.42 24.79
N PHE A 186 -20.48 5.10 23.68
CA PHE A 186 -21.25 6.27 23.21
C PHE A 186 -22.24 5.94 22.09
N HIS A 187 -22.26 4.72 21.57
CA HIS A 187 -23.18 4.24 20.52
C HIS A 187 -23.21 5.14 19.26
N MET A 188 -22.03 5.61 18.82
CA MET A 188 -21.91 6.54 17.70
C MET A 188 -21.91 5.85 16.33
N GLY A 189 -22.00 4.53 16.28
CA GLY A 189 -22.04 3.76 15.04
C GLY A 189 -20.86 4.01 14.11
N SER A 190 -21.14 4.15 12.81
CA SER A 190 -20.10 4.40 11.78
C SER A 190 -19.33 5.70 12.01
N ALA A 191 -19.95 6.74 12.57
CA ALA A 191 -19.27 7.99 12.93
C ALA A 191 -18.23 7.77 14.05
N GLY A 192 -18.53 6.87 15.00
CA GLY A 192 -17.60 6.47 16.06
C GLY A 192 -16.34 5.80 15.51
N ALA A 193 -16.48 4.87 14.57
CA ALA A 193 -15.36 4.22 13.88
C ALA A 193 -14.46 5.25 13.15
N ALA A 194 -15.08 6.18 12.42
CA ALA A 194 -14.35 7.24 11.72
C ALA A 194 -13.58 8.17 12.67
N LEU A 195 -14.18 8.52 13.82
CA LEU A 195 -13.52 9.32 14.85
C LEU A 195 -12.37 8.56 15.50
N GLY A 196 -12.55 7.27 15.82
CA GLY A 196 -11.51 6.41 16.37
C GLY A 196 -10.29 6.38 15.46
N THR A 197 -10.50 6.10 14.19
CA THR A 197 -9.44 6.08 13.17
C THR A 197 -8.75 7.43 13.03
N THR A 198 -9.50 8.52 12.89
CA THR A 198 -8.95 9.87 12.69
C THR A 198 -8.15 10.37 13.89
N LEU A 199 -8.67 10.15 15.11
CA LEU A 199 -7.97 10.55 16.34
C LEU A 199 -6.74 9.70 16.62
N ALA A 200 -6.78 8.40 16.34
CA ALA A 200 -5.61 7.52 16.44
C ALA A 200 -4.48 7.96 15.49
N GLN A 201 -4.82 8.37 14.25
CA GLN A 201 -3.86 8.94 13.31
C GLN A 201 -3.30 10.28 13.81
N ALA A 202 -4.14 11.16 14.33
CA ALA A 202 -3.69 12.44 14.92
C ALA A 202 -2.74 12.20 16.09
N LEU A 203 -3.04 11.27 16.99
CA LEU A 203 -2.17 10.88 18.10
C LEU A 203 -0.81 10.38 17.60
N SER A 204 -0.82 9.55 16.56
CA SER A 204 0.39 9.04 15.91
C SER A 204 1.28 10.18 15.38
N VAL A 205 0.67 11.19 14.75
CA VAL A 205 1.38 12.39 14.27
C VAL A 205 2.01 13.17 15.43
N VAL A 206 1.27 13.39 16.52
CA VAL A 206 1.79 14.09 17.70
C VAL A 206 3.00 13.36 18.28
N ILE A 207 2.91 12.04 18.44
CA ILE A 207 4.02 11.21 18.96
C ILE A 207 5.23 11.28 18.01
N ALA A 208 4.98 11.21 16.71
CA ALA A 208 6.03 11.30 15.70
C ALA A 208 6.74 12.66 15.74
N LEU A 209 5.99 13.76 15.86
CA LEU A 209 6.55 15.11 15.99
C LEU A 209 7.37 15.27 17.28
N VAL A 210 6.87 14.78 18.42
CA VAL A 210 7.63 14.78 19.69
C VAL A 210 8.94 14.00 19.53
N MET A 211 8.92 12.87 18.83
CA MET A 211 10.12 12.07 18.59
C MET A 211 11.12 12.80 17.69
N ILE A 212 10.65 13.47 16.63
CA ILE A 212 11.50 14.29 15.74
C ILE A 212 12.21 15.39 16.56
N LEU A 213 11.47 16.13 17.38
CA LEU A 213 12.00 17.19 18.20
C LEU A 213 13.03 16.72 19.22
N LYS A 214 12.79 15.53 19.84
CA LYS A 214 13.72 14.95 20.82
C LYS A 214 14.98 14.36 20.18
N ARG A 215 14.87 13.70 19.04
CA ARG A 215 16.00 12.96 18.41
C ARG A 215 16.88 13.83 17.53
N LYS A 216 16.44 15.02 17.11
CA LYS A 216 17.18 15.95 16.23
C LYS A 216 17.85 15.24 15.03
N MET A 217 17.13 14.30 14.42
CA MET A 217 17.68 13.45 13.35
C MET A 217 18.06 14.27 12.10
N ILE A 218 17.29 15.32 11.83
CA ILE A 218 17.61 16.33 10.81
C ILE A 218 17.32 17.71 11.41
N THR A 219 18.28 18.63 11.26
CA THR A 219 18.07 20.05 11.57
C THR A 219 17.41 20.71 10.35
N VAL A 220 16.14 21.05 10.47
CA VAL A 220 15.42 21.78 9.43
C VAL A 220 15.35 23.25 9.85
N ALA A 221 15.90 24.14 9.03
CA ALA A 221 15.81 25.57 9.24
C ALA A 221 14.49 26.12 8.65
N LYS A 222 14.06 27.30 9.11
CA LYS A 222 12.86 27.95 8.55
C LYS A 222 12.99 28.19 7.04
N THR A 223 14.19 28.41 6.55
CA THR A 223 14.52 28.58 5.13
C THR A 223 14.27 27.33 4.28
N ASP A 224 14.29 26.13 4.89
CA ASP A 224 14.05 24.86 4.17
C ASP A 224 12.57 24.66 3.80
N PHE A 225 11.66 25.38 4.46
CA PHE A 225 10.23 25.38 4.13
C PHE A 225 9.88 26.33 2.97
N VAL A 226 10.85 27.08 2.44
CA VAL A 226 10.61 27.89 1.24
C VAL A 226 10.40 26.95 0.05
N ALA A 227 9.26 27.11 -0.62
CA ALA A 227 8.86 26.27 -1.74
C ALA A 227 9.89 26.36 -2.89
N GLN A 228 10.48 25.22 -3.22
CA GLN A 228 11.44 25.06 -4.32
C GLN A 228 10.84 24.16 -5.39
N GLY A 229 10.42 24.73 -6.52
CA GLY A 229 9.78 24.01 -7.62
C GLY A 229 10.59 22.79 -8.12
N ALA A 230 11.92 22.91 -8.14
CA ALA A 230 12.79 21.80 -8.55
C ALA A 230 12.72 20.62 -7.58
N THR A 231 12.75 20.86 -6.26
CA THR A 231 12.68 19.83 -5.22
C THR A 231 11.28 19.19 -5.18
N MET A 232 10.23 20.01 -5.20
CA MET A 232 8.84 19.54 -5.25
C MET A 232 8.57 18.76 -6.53
N GLY A 233 9.08 19.22 -7.68
CA GLY A 233 8.98 18.55 -8.97
C GLY A 233 9.69 17.19 -8.97
N GLN A 234 10.83 17.05 -8.30
CA GLN A 234 11.52 15.77 -8.15
C GLN A 234 10.71 14.77 -7.32
N ILE A 235 10.14 15.23 -6.17
CA ILE A 235 9.26 14.42 -5.33
C ILE A 235 8.02 13.95 -6.12
N ALA A 236 7.35 14.88 -6.80
CA ALA A 236 6.15 14.59 -7.59
C ALA A 236 6.43 13.66 -8.76
N ARG A 237 7.54 13.87 -9.48
CA ARG A 237 7.95 13.02 -10.62
C ARG A 237 8.14 11.56 -10.24
N ILE A 238 8.60 11.30 -9.01
CA ILE A 238 8.74 9.93 -8.50
C ILE A 238 7.44 9.42 -7.91
N GLY A 239 6.74 10.26 -7.14
CA GLY A 239 5.56 9.84 -6.39
C GLY A 239 4.29 9.68 -7.24
N ILE A 240 4.04 10.57 -8.21
CA ILE A 240 2.83 10.52 -9.03
C ILE A 240 2.67 9.20 -9.79
N PRO A 241 3.69 8.68 -10.50
CA PRO A 241 3.55 7.39 -11.19
C PRO A 241 3.21 6.25 -10.24
N ILE A 242 3.77 6.23 -9.02
CA ILE A 242 3.48 5.20 -8.02
C ILE A 242 2.07 5.34 -7.46
N ALA A 243 1.63 6.57 -7.15
CA ALA A 243 0.27 6.82 -6.70
C ALA A 243 -0.78 6.38 -7.74
N LEU A 244 -0.53 6.68 -9.03
CA LEU A 244 -1.39 6.23 -10.11
C LEU A 244 -1.37 4.72 -10.29
N GLN A 245 -0.19 4.09 -10.18
CA GLN A 245 -0.06 2.63 -10.19
C GLN A 245 -0.90 1.98 -9.09
N ASP A 246 -0.77 2.46 -7.85
CA ASP A 246 -1.47 1.89 -6.71
C ASP A 246 -2.99 2.10 -6.83
N GLY A 247 -3.42 3.26 -7.31
CA GLY A 247 -4.82 3.52 -7.63
C GLY A 247 -5.37 2.58 -8.71
N LEU A 248 -4.62 2.34 -9.78
CA LEU A 248 -5.02 1.43 -10.85
C LEU A 248 -5.11 -0.03 -10.41
N ILE A 249 -4.23 -0.46 -9.50
CA ILE A 249 -4.31 -1.79 -8.88
C ILE A 249 -5.63 -1.94 -8.13
N GLN A 250 -6.05 -0.94 -7.35
CA GLN A 250 -7.34 -0.96 -6.65
C GLN A 250 -8.53 -0.99 -7.62
N VAL A 251 -8.48 -0.20 -8.70
CA VAL A 251 -9.50 -0.24 -9.75
C VAL A 251 -9.58 -1.63 -10.39
N ALA A 252 -8.45 -2.27 -10.65
CA ALA A 252 -8.42 -3.63 -11.20
C ALA A 252 -9.09 -4.65 -10.27
N PHE A 253 -8.85 -4.58 -8.94
CA PHE A 253 -9.54 -5.43 -7.97
C PHE A 253 -11.07 -5.21 -8.01
N ILE A 254 -11.52 -3.96 -8.09
CA ILE A 254 -12.95 -3.64 -8.20
C ILE A 254 -13.54 -4.26 -9.48
N ILE A 255 -12.86 -4.14 -10.62
CA ILE A 255 -13.33 -4.71 -11.90
C ILE A 255 -13.42 -6.24 -11.80
N ILE A 256 -12.43 -6.91 -11.22
CA ILE A 256 -12.42 -8.37 -11.01
C ILE A 256 -13.61 -8.78 -10.14
N THR A 257 -13.86 -8.06 -9.06
CA THR A 257 -15.03 -8.27 -8.19
C THR A 257 -16.35 -8.11 -8.97
N ILE A 258 -16.47 -7.10 -9.82
CA ILE A 258 -17.66 -6.91 -10.67
C ILE A 258 -17.85 -8.09 -11.64
N ILE A 259 -16.75 -8.60 -12.23
CA ILE A 259 -16.81 -9.77 -13.10
C ILE A 259 -17.30 -11.00 -12.33
N ALA A 260 -16.79 -11.22 -11.12
CA ALA A 260 -17.20 -12.32 -10.25
C ALA A 260 -18.68 -12.19 -9.84
N ASN A 261 -19.14 -10.99 -9.46
CA ASN A 261 -20.54 -10.73 -9.10
C ASN A 261 -21.51 -11.09 -10.22
N ARG A 262 -21.12 -10.89 -11.49
CA ARG A 262 -21.95 -11.25 -12.66
C ARG A 262 -22.06 -12.75 -12.91
N ARG A 263 -21.21 -13.57 -12.27
CA ARG A 263 -21.26 -15.04 -12.37
C ARG A 263 -22.23 -15.66 -11.37
N GLY A 264 -22.46 -15.00 -10.25
CA GLY A 264 -23.37 -15.44 -9.20
C GLY A 264 -22.83 -15.23 -7.80
N LEU A 265 -23.69 -15.46 -6.81
CA LEU A 265 -23.43 -15.18 -5.42
C LEU A 265 -22.25 -16.01 -4.86
N SER A 266 -22.19 -17.29 -5.17
CA SER A 266 -21.14 -18.19 -4.69
C SER A 266 -19.77 -17.85 -5.29
N ASP A 267 -19.72 -17.52 -6.59
CA ASP A 267 -18.49 -17.07 -7.27
C ASP A 267 -18.01 -15.75 -6.67
N ALA A 268 -18.90 -14.79 -6.46
CA ALA A 268 -18.58 -13.51 -5.84
C ALA A 268 -18.00 -13.66 -4.43
N ALA A 269 -18.64 -14.50 -3.59
CA ALA A 269 -18.17 -14.80 -2.24
C ALA A 269 -16.79 -15.47 -2.26
N ALA A 270 -16.60 -16.45 -3.14
CA ALA A 270 -15.33 -17.16 -3.28
C ALA A 270 -14.18 -16.22 -3.70
N VAL A 271 -14.40 -15.39 -4.72
CA VAL A 271 -13.42 -14.40 -5.17
C VAL A 271 -13.11 -13.39 -4.08
N GLY A 272 -14.13 -12.85 -3.40
CA GLY A 272 -13.94 -11.87 -2.32
C GLY A 272 -13.13 -12.42 -1.14
N ILE A 273 -13.34 -13.69 -0.73
CA ILE A 273 -12.54 -14.35 0.31
C ILE A 273 -11.09 -14.48 -0.13
N VAL A 274 -10.88 -15.00 -1.36
CA VAL A 274 -9.52 -15.23 -1.87
C VAL A 274 -8.76 -13.92 -2.05
N GLU A 275 -9.39 -12.85 -2.51
CA GLU A 275 -8.73 -11.54 -2.64
C GLU A 275 -8.27 -10.99 -1.28
N LYS A 276 -9.02 -11.22 -0.20
CA LYS A 276 -8.57 -10.86 1.16
C LYS A 276 -7.33 -11.67 1.56
N ILE A 277 -7.32 -12.98 1.30
CA ILE A 277 -6.16 -13.84 1.59
C ILE A 277 -4.93 -13.37 0.80
N ILE A 278 -5.10 -13.12 -0.50
CA ILE A 278 -4.01 -12.64 -1.37
C ILE A 278 -3.50 -11.27 -0.91
N SER A 279 -4.38 -10.36 -0.48
CA SER A 279 -3.97 -9.05 0.05
C SER A 279 -3.04 -9.19 1.26
N PHE A 280 -3.28 -10.15 2.15
CA PHE A 280 -2.34 -10.46 3.25
C PHE A 280 -0.99 -10.98 2.75
N LEU A 281 -1.00 -11.86 1.78
CA LEU A 281 0.23 -12.41 1.22
C LEU A 281 1.04 -11.37 0.48
N PHE A 282 0.38 -10.38 -0.12
CA PHE A 282 1.03 -9.25 -0.82
C PHE A 282 1.70 -8.24 0.10
N LEU A 283 1.51 -8.32 1.42
CA LEU A 283 2.26 -7.48 2.37
C LEU A 283 3.78 -7.71 2.23
N VAL A 284 4.21 -8.93 1.91
CA VAL A 284 5.64 -9.26 1.72
C VAL A 284 6.21 -8.59 0.47
N PRO A 285 5.67 -8.77 -0.75
CA PRO A 285 6.10 -8.03 -1.93
C PRO A 285 6.08 -6.50 -1.74
N SER A 286 5.01 -5.96 -1.13
CA SER A 286 4.86 -4.51 -0.90
C SER A 286 5.93 -3.96 0.05
N SER A 287 6.25 -4.69 1.12
CA SER A 287 7.33 -4.32 2.03
C SER A 287 8.69 -4.32 1.33
N MET A 288 8.90 -5.24 0.40
CA MET A 288 10.14 -5.31 -0.39
C MET A 288 10.25 -4.20 -1.43
N LEU A 289 9.16 -3.80 -2.10
CA LEU A 289 9.14 -2.61 -2.97
C LEU A 289 9.69 -1.40 -2.21
N SER A 290 9.14 -1.13 -1.03
CA SER A 290 9.53 0.02 -0.21
C SER A 290 10.95 -0.11 0.34
N THR A 291 11.35 -1.32 0.72
CA THR A 291 12.72 -1.61 1.19
C THR A 291 13.74 -1.37 0.10
N VAL A 292 13.50 -1.89 -1.12
CA VAL A 292 14.40 -1.71 -2.26
C VAL A 292 14.45 -0.24 -2.68
N SER A 293 13.31 0.49 -2.62
CA SER A 293 13.27 1.92 -2.89
C SER A 293 14.17 2.71 -1.95
N ALA A 294 14.06 2.47 -0.64
CA ALA A 294 14.83 3.22 0.36
C ALA A 294 16.33 2.85 0.35
N LEU A 295 16.67 1.55 0.40
CA LEU A 295 18.06 1.09 0.38
C LEU A 295 18.73 1.40 -0.95
N GLY A 296 18.00 1.18 -2.07
CA GLY A 296 18.48 1.48 -3.41
C GLY A 296 18.79 2.97 -3.57
N ALA A 297 17.87 3.85 -3.13
CA ALA A 297 18.06 5.30 -3.20
C ALA A 297 19.31 5.76 -2.44
N GLN A 298 19.55 5.28 -1.20
CA GLN A 298 20.74 5.61 -0.45
C GLN A 298 22.02 5.09 -1.13
N ASN A 299 22.00 3.87 -1.67
CA ASN A 299 23.17 3.31 -2.35
C ASN A 299 23.46 4.03 -3.68
N ILE A 300 22.45 4.42 -4.44
CA ILE A 300 22.61 5.21 -5.66
C ILE A 300 23.14 6.60 -5.32
N GLY A 301 22.59 7.26 -4.30
CA GLY A 301 23.08 8.55 -3.82
C GLY A 301 24.54 8.50 -3.36
N ALA A 302 24.96 7.37 -2.76
CA ALA A 302 26.36 7.15 -2.33
C ALA A 302 27.32 6.77 -3.49
N GLY A 303 26.87 6.78 -4.75
CA GLY A 303 27.69 6.36 -5.89
C GLY A 303 27.98 4.86 -5.93
N LYS A 304 27.13 4.03 -5.30
CA LYS A 304 27.29 2.56 -5.19
C LYS A 304 26.16 1.82 -5.93
N PRO A 305 26.00 1.99 -7.27
CA PRO A 305 24.90 1.38 -8.02
C PRO A 305 24.90 -0.15 -7.96
N GLU A 306 26.08 -0.79 -7.89
CA GLU A 306 26.17 -2.25 -7.79
C GLU A 306 25.57 -2.78 -6.49
N ARG A 307 25.63 -2.00 -5.37
CA ARG A 307 24.93 -2.38 -4.13
C ARG A 307 23.41 -2.23 -4.24
N ALA A 308 22.94 -1.25 -5.01
CA ALA A 308 21.50 -1.14 -5.30
C ALA A 308 21.02 -2.36 -6.13
N ILE A 309 21.82 -2.84 -7.09
CA ILE A 309 21.52 -4.06 -7.84
C ILE A 309 21.59 -5.30 -6.94
N GLN A 310 22.54 -5.38 -6.01
CA GLN A 310 22.57 -6.46 -5.01
C GLN A 310 21.31 -6.44 -4.14
N THR A 311 20.85 -5.26 -3.73
CA THR A 311 19.60 -5.11 -2.98
C THR A 311 18.42 -5.66 -3.77
N LEU A 312 18.31 -5.33 -5.06
CA LEU A 312 17.30 -5.89 -5.95
C LEU A 312 17.39 -7.42 -6.03
N ARG A 313 18.57 -7.98 -6.24
CA ARG A 313 18.76 -9.44 -6.38
C ARG A 313 18.36 -10.18 -5.10
N TYR A 314 18.81 -9.73 -3.93
CA TYR A 314 18.44 -10.35 -2.66
C TYR A 314 16.94 -10.20 -2.37
N SER A 315 16.34 -9.05 -2.70
CA SER A 315 14.89 -8.87 -2.58
C SER A 315 14.13 -9.87 -3.43
N ILE A 316 14.50 -10.05 -4.70
CA ILE A 316 13.89 -11.05 -5.59
C ILE A 316 14.05 -12.46 -5.00
N LEU A 317 15.24 -12.83 -4.53
CA LEU A 317 15.45 -14.15 -3.92
C LEU A 317 14.54 -14.39 -2.71
N ILE A 318 14.42 -13.40 -1.82
CA ILE A 318 13.56 -13.50 -0.63
C ILE A 318 12.10 -13.62 -1.03
N THR A 319 11.61 -12.76 -1.94
CA THR A 319 10.19 -12.75 -2.33
C THR A 319 9.81 -13.94 -3.18
N VAL A 320 10.67 -14.40 -4.09
CA VAL A 320 10.47 -15.63 -4.85
C VAL A 320 10.47 -16.84 -3.93
N GLY A 321 11.44 -16.93 -2.99
CA GLY A 321 11.47 -17.99 -1.99
C GLY A 321 10.17 -18.05 -1.17
N PHE A 322 9.71 -16.91 -0.68
CA PHE A 322 8.42 -16.78 0.00
C PHE A 322 7.26 -17.22 -0.92
N GLY A 323 7.20 -16.68 -2.15
CA GLY A 323 6.15 -16.97 -3.12
C GLY A 323 6.08 -18.46 -3.46
N VAL A 324 7.22 -19.13 -3.66
CA VAL A 324 7.27 -20.58 -3.93
C VAL A 324 6.76 -21.37 -2.72
N ILE A 325 7.24 -21.06 -1.51
CA ILE A 325 6.81 -21.76 -0.29
C ILE A 325 5.29 -21.63 -0.11
N ILE A 326 4.75 -20.43 -0.20
CA ILE A 326 3.31 -20.19 -0.05
C ILE A 326 2.52 -20.85 -1.18
N SER A 327 3.00 -20.77 -2.42
CA SER A 327 2.33 -21.42 -3.56
C SER A 327 2.24 -22.94 -3.34
N VAL A 328 3.31 -23.58 -2.91
CA VAL A 328 3.32 -25.00 -2.59
C VAL A 328 2.34 -25.32 -1.45
N ILE A 329 2.38 -24.56 -0.36
CA ILE A 329 1.46 -24.76 0.78
C ILE A 329 0.00 -24.65 0.32
N ILE A 330 -0.34 -23.63 -0.45
CA ILE A 330 -1.72 -23.40 -0.91
C ILE A 330 -2.20 -24.48 -1.89
N GLN A 331 -1.33 -25.06 -2.71
CA GLN A 331 -1.76 -26.17 -3.57
C GLN A 331 -2.36 -27.34 -2.76
N PHE A 332 -1.85 -27.60 -1.56
CA PHE A 332 -2.34 -28.65 -0.68
C PHE A 332 -3.36 -28.17 0.35
N ALA A 333 -3.21 -26.95 0.85
CA ALA A 333 -4.01 -26.41 1.95
C ALA A 333 -5.11 -25.41 1.49
N ALA A 334 -5.40 -25.28 0.19
CA ALA A 334 -6.36 -24.29 -0.31
C ALA A 334 -7.76 -24.45 0.32
N SER A 335 -8.30 -25.68 0.35
CA SER A 335 -9.62 -25.94 0.90
C SER A 335 -9.75 -25.58 2.40
N PRO A 336 -8.87 -26.05 3.30
CA PRO A 336 -8.94 -25.64 4.71
C PRO A 336 -8.70 -24.14 4.89
N VAL A 337 -7.84 -23.49 4.08
CA VAL A 337 -7.60 -22.03 4.18
C VAL A 337 -8.84 -21.24 3.80
N VAL A 338 -9.53 -21.57 2.71
CA VAL A 338 -10.80 -20.92 2.34
C VAL A 338 -11.89 -21.27 3.36
N GLY A 339 -11.92 -22.50 3.87
CA GLY A 339 -12.87 -22.96 4.89
C GLY A 339 -12.77 -22.24 6.24
N LEU A 340 -11.67 -21.54 6.53
CA LEU A 340 -11.59 -20.66 7.71
C LEU A 340 -12.55 -19.45 7.62
N PHE A 341 -12.97 -19.06 6.43
CA PHE A 341 -13.78 -17.86 6.19
C PHE A 341 -15.25 -18.18 5.90
N THR A 342 -15.58 -19.43 5.54
CA THR A 342 -16.94 -19.83 5.21
C THR A 342 -17.14 -21.33 5.42
N SER A 343 -18.36 -21.70 5.84
CA SER A 343 -18.81 -23.09 5.94
C SER A 343 -19.57 -23.56 4.70
N ASP A 344 -19.87 -22.68 3.74
CA ASP A 344 -20.56 -23.03 2.49
C ASP A 344 -19.66 -23.86 1.58
N ALA A 345 -20.04 -25.12 1.36
CA ALA A 345 -19.27 -26.08 0.59
C ALA A 345 -19.05 -25.65 -0.87
N ALA A 346 -20.03 -24.99 -1.51
CA ALA A 346 -19.90 -24.48 -2.87
C ALA A 346 -18.87 -23.36 -2.95
N VAL A 347 -18.91 -22.42 -2.00
CA VAL A 347 -17.94 -21.31 -1.91
C VAL A 347 -16.54 -21.84 -1.61
N VAL A 348 -16.39 -22.86 -0.75
CA VAL A 348 -15.09 -23.47 -0.46
C VAL A 348 -14.50 -24.13 -1.71
N VAL A 349 -15.30 -24.85 -2.51
CA VAL A 349 -14.83 -25.49 -3.75
C VAL A 349 -14.37 -24.42 -4.75
N LEU A 350 -15.20 -23.42 -5.02
CA LEU A 350 -14.89 -22.33 -5.97
C LEU A 350 -13.69 -21.50 -5.52
N GLY A 351 -13.62 -21.16 -4.23
CA GLY A 351 -12.49 -20.44 -3.65
C GLY A 351 -11.18 -21.22 -3.73
N THR A 352 -11.27 -22.56 -3.52
CA THR A 352 -10.11 -23.46 -3.69
C THR A 352 -9.60 -23.46 -5.12
N GLN A 353 -10.49 -23.50 -6.10
CA GLN A 353 -10.10 -23.39 -7.51
C GLN A 353 -9.45 -22.05 -7.82
N TYR A 354 -10.06 -20.94 -7.38
CA TYR A 354 -9.57 -19.60 -7.65
C TYR A 354 -8.20 -19.35 -7.02
N ILE A 355 -8.01 -19.68 -5.73
CA ILE A 355 -6.74 -19.45 -5.04
C ILE A 355 -5.60 -20.29 -5.60
N ARG A 356 -5.87 -21.54 -6.02
CA ARG A 356 -4.85 -22.40 -6.65
C ARG A 356 -4.33 -21.82 -7.96
N GLY A 357 -5.19 -21.18 -8.74
CA GLY A 357 -4.77 -20.44 -9.94
C GLY A 357 -4.05 -19.14 -9.61
N TYR A 358 -4.60 -18.36 -8.67
CA TYR A 358 -4.11 -17.02 -8.34
C TYR A 358 -2.77 -17.03 -7.59
N ILE A 359 -2.51 -18.04 -6.75
CA ILE A 359 -1.36 -18.02 -5.82
C ILE A 359 0.00 -17.89 -6.52
N TRP A 360 0.11 -18.34 -7.76
CA TRP A 360 1.31 -18.19 -8.58
C TRP A 360 1.70 -16.71 -8.79
N ASP A 361 0.73 -15.83 -8.66
CA ASP A 361 0.93 -14.38 -8.71
C ASP A 361 1.90 -13.90 -7.60
N CYS A 362 1.92 -14.52 -6.44
CA CYS A 362 2.85 -14.18 -5.35
C CYS A 362 4.32 -14.28 -5.75
N ILE A 363 4.67 -15.22 -6.65
CA ILE A 363 6.03 -15.35 -7.17
C ILE A 363 6.34 -14.19 -8.11
N PHE A 364 5.47 -13.93 -9.09
CA PHE A 364 5.68 -12.90 -10.09
C PHE A 364 5.56 -11.49 -9.49
N ALA A 365 4.61 -11.30 -8.56
CA ALA A 365 4.47 -10.06 -7.81
C ALA A 365 5.75 -9.73 -7.02
N GLY A 366 6.34 -10.73 -6.35
CA GLY A 366 7.62 -10.54 -5.65
C GLY A 366 8.73 -9.99 -6.54
N ILE A 367 8.79 -10.46 -7.78
CA ILE A 367 9.78 -10.01 -8.76
C ILE A 367 9.49 -8.58 -9.22
N HIS A 368 8.29 -8.32 -9.78
CA HIS A 368 8.01 -7.00 -10.36
C HIS A 368 7.89 -5.89 -9.30
N PHE A 369 7.44 -6.17 -8.07
CA PHE A 369 7.48 -5.21 -6.96
C PHE A 369 8.92 -4.84 -6.58
N SER A 370 9.84 -5.82 -6.55
CA SER A 370 11.26 -5.56 -6.32
C SER A 370 11.87 -4.67 -7.42
N PHE A 371 11.53 -4.91 -8.70
CA PHE A 371 11.93 -4.05 -9.81
C PHE A 371 11.32 -2.65 -9.70
N SER A 372 10.04 -2.54 -9.34
CA SER A 372 9.38 -1.25 -9.08
C SER A 372 10.13 -0.44 -8.03
N GLY A 373 10.53 -1.09 -6.92
CA GLY A 373 11.38 -0.48 -5.91
C GLY A 373 12.72 0.02 -6.44
N TYR A 374 13.38 -0.76 -7.29
CA TYR A 374 14.63 -0.37 -7.92
C TYR A 374 14.45 0.79 -8.91
N PHE A 375 13.41 0.77 -9.74
CA PHE A 375 13.12 1.87 -10.66
C PHE A 375 12.82 3.16 -9.90
N CYS A 376 12.09 3.10 -8.80
CA CYS A 376 11.88 4.25 -7.91
C CYS A 376 13.20 4.77 -7.34
N ALA A 377 14.07 3.88 -6.85
CA ALA A 377 15.38 4.24 -6.32
C ALA A 377 16.26 4.96 -7.35
N CYS A 378 16.13 4.59 -8.64
CA CYS A 378 16.80 5.24 -9.77
C CYS A 378 16.12 6.56 -10.21
N GLY A 379 15.01 6.97 -9.58
CA GLY A 379 14.22 8.13 -10.02
C GLY A 379 13.47 7.92 -11.34
N ARG A 380 13.21 6.66 -11.73
CA ARG A 380 12.55 6.24 -12.98
C ARG A 380 11.26 5.48 -12.68
N SER A 381 10.45 6.02 -11.78
CA SER A 381 9.18 5.41 -11.35
C SER A 381 8.15 5.30 -12.48
N GLU A 382 8.30 6.07 -13.56
CA GLU A 382 7.50 5.89 -14.77
C GLU A 382 7.59 4.46 -15.34
N LEU A 383 8.74 3.78 -15.19
CA LEU A 383 8.88 2.38 -15.61
C LEU A 383 8.02 1.44 -14.76
N SER A 384 7.90 1.75 -13.47
CA SER A 384 7.02 1.02 -12.56
C SER A 384 5.55 1.15 -12.96
N PHE A 385 5.12 2.37 -13.27
CA PHE A 385 3.76 2.62 -13.76
C PHE A 385 3.48 1.90 -15.09
N ILE A 386 4.40 2.02 -16.07
CA ILE A 386 4.22 1.46 -17.42
C ILE A 386 4.05 -0.05 -17.39
N HIS A 387 4.90 -0.81 -16.67
CA HIS A 387 4.75 -2.26 -16.66
C HIS A 387 3.45 -2.71 -15.98
N ASN A 388 3.03 -2.02 -14.90
CA ASN A 388 1.79 -2.34 -14.20
C ASN A 388 0.55 -2.02 -15.05
N ILE A 389 0.44 -0.81 -15.62
CA ILE A 389 -0.72 -0.45 -16.44
C ILE A 389 -0.85 -1.36 -17.67
N THR A 390 0.28 -1.67 -18.32
CA THR A 390 0.29 -2.59 -19.46
C THR A 390 -0.22 -3.97 -19.08
N ALA A 391 0.28 -4.52 -17.98
CA ALA A 391 -0.14 -5.84 -17.51
C ALA A 391 -1.60 -5.86 -17.06
N ILE A 392 -2.08 -4.83 -16.35
CA ILE A 392 -3.46 -4.75 -15.88
C ILE A 392 -4.43 -4.60 -17.05
N VAL A 393 -4.19 -3.63 -17.93
CA VAL A 393 -5.15 -3.25 -18.99
C VAL A 393 -5.15 -4.24 -20.14
N LEU A 394 -3.99 -4.77 -20.53
CA LEU A 394 -3.89 -5.64 -21.71
C LEU A 394 -3.97 -7.14 -21.38
N VAL A 395 -3.70 -7.54 -20.15
CA VAL A 395 -3.60 -8.97 -19.81
C VAL A 395 -4.51 -9.35 -18.65
N ARG A 396 -4.35 -8.72 -17.48
CA ARG A 396 -5.02 -9.15 -16.24
C ARG A 396 -6.54 -9.01 -16.36
N VAL A 397 -7.04 -7.81 -16.61
CA VAL A 397 -8.48 -7.55 -16.67
C VAL A 397 -9.13 -8.24 -17.88
N PRO A 398 -8.60 -8.14 -19.12
CA PRO A 398 -9.16 -8.87 -20.25
C PRO A 398 -9.08 -10.40 -20.07
N GLY A 399 -7.97 -10.91 -19.52
CA GLY A 399 -7.79 -12.34 -19.26
C GLY A 399 -8.80 -12.88 -18.26
N VAL A 400 -9.04 -12.18 -17.15
CA VAL A 400 -10.07 -12.54 -16.16
C VAL A 400 -11.47 -12.50 -16.81
N TYR A 401 -11.77 -11.47 -17.59
CA TYR A 401 -13.06 -11.36 -18.28
C TYR A 401 -13.26 -12.51 -19.29
N LEU A 402 -12.29 -12.78 -20.15
CA LEU A 402 -12.38 -13.85 -21.16
C LEU A 402 -12.49 -15.23 -20.49
N THR A 403 -11.64 -15.54 -19.52
CA THR A 403 -11.69 -16.81 -18.80
C THR A 403 -12.98 -16.99 -18.03
N SER A 404 -13.54 -15.92 -17.48
CA SER A 404 -14.85 -15.95 -16.81
C SER A 404 -15.99 -16.35 -17.75
N LYS A 405 -15.89 -16.03 -19.04
CA LYS A 405 -16.87 -16.36 -20.07
C LYS A 405 -16.64 -17.75 -20.68
N MET A 406 -15.36 -18.11 -20.89
CA MET A 406 -15.01 -19.38 -21.54
C MET A 406 -15.13 -20.58 -20.60
N PHE A 407 -15.00 -20.37 -19.29
CA PHE A 407 -15.03 -21.41 -18.28
C PHE A 407 -16.05 -21.10 -17.18
N PRO A 408 -17.37 -21.21 -17.46
CA PRO A 408 -18.42 -20.84 -16.51
C PRO A 408 -18.45 -21.74 -15.27
N ASP A 409 -17.97 -22.98 -15.35
CA ASP A 409 -18.08 -23.98 -14.27
C ASP A 409 -16.89 -23.96 -13.30
N THR A 410 -15.85 -23.16 -13.55
CA THR A 410 -14.64 -23.14 -12.71
C THR A 410 -14.03 -21.74 -12.60
N LEU A 411 -13.45 -21.45 -11.45
CA LEU A 411 -12.72 -20.19 -11.18
C LEU A 411 -11.20 -20.31 -11.36
N PHE A 412 -10.66 -21.53 -11.56
CA PHE A 412 -9.23 -21.74 -11.69
C PHE A 412 -8.59 -20.92 -12.84
N PRO A 413 -9.17 -20.87 -14.08
CA PRO A 413 -8.60 -20.07 -15.15
C PRO A 413 -8.63 -18.55 -14.87
N MET A 414 -9.65 -18.04 -14.14
CA MET A 414 -9.69 -16.65 -13.71
C MET A 414 -8.53 -16.32 -12.77
N GLY A 415 -8.24 -17.21 -11.81
CA GLY A 415 -7.09 -17.07 -10.93
C GLY A 415 -5.76 -17.08 -11.71
N LEU A 416 -5.60 -17.97 -12.65
CA LEU A 416 -4.39 -18.06 -13.48
C LEU A 416 -4.21 -16.85 -14.38
N ALA A 417 -5.29 -16.25 -14.88
CA ALA A 417 -5.24 -15.01 -15.67
C ALA A 417 -4.66 -13.85 -14.88
N THR A 418 -4.93 -13.75 -13.57
CA THR A 418 -4.32 -12.73 -12.71
C THR A 418 -2.79 -12.92 -12.63
N ALA A 419 -2.34 -14.15 -12.40
CA ALA A 419 -0.91 -14.49 -12.35
C ALA A 419 -0.19 -14.23 -13.69
N THR A 420 -0.87 -14.49 -14.82
CA THR A 420 -0.33 -14.21 -16.17
C THR A 420 -0.08 -12.72 -16.37
N GLY A 421 -0.94 -11.84 -15.83
CA GLY A 421 -0.72 -10.39 -15.84
C GLY A 421 0.61 -10.01 -15.18
N SER A 422 0.88 -10.54 -13.99
CA SER A 422 2.13 -10.27 -13.28
C SER A 422 3.36 -10.89 -13.97
N LEU A 423 3.22 -12.03 -14.65
CA LEU A 423 4.29 -12.57 -15.49
C LEU A 423 4.67 -11.61 -16.62
N VAL A 424 3.70 -10.99 -17.29
CA VAL A 424 3.95 -9.96 -18.31
C VAL A 424 4.64 -8.74 -17.69
N SER A 425 4.23 -8.29 -16.51
CA SER A 425 4.95 -7.26 -15.74
C SER A 425 6.43 -7.62 -15.54
N VAL A 426 6.72 -8.86 -15.15
CA VAL A 426 8.11 -9.32 -14.96
C VAL A 426 8.91 -9.22 -16.26
N ILE A 427 8.34 -9.65 -17.39
CA ILE A 427 9.02 -9.59 -18.71
C ILE A 427 9.36 -8.14 -19.05
N ILE A 428 8.40 -7.22 -18.90
CA ILE A 428 8.61 -5.79 -19.15
C ILE A 428 9.68 -5.22 -18.22
N CYS A 429 9.69 -5.59 -16.95
CA CYS A 429 10.69 -5.19 -15.97
C CYS A 429 12.11 -5.64 -16.38
N LEU A 430 12.26 -6.88 -16.83
CA LEU A 430 13.56 -7.40 -17.29
C LEU A 430 14.08 -6.65 -18.51
N ILE A 431 13.21 -6.35 -19.47
CA ILE A 431 13.56 -5.56 -20.66
C ILE A 431 13.96 -4.14 -20.24
N ALA A 432 13.14 -3.47 -19.43
CA ALA A 432 13.41 -2.11 -18.95
C ALA A 432 14.72 -2.03 -18.14
N PHE A 433 14.97 -3.00 -17.26
CA PHE A 433 16.22 -3.09 -16.51
C PHE A 433 17.44 -3.27 -17.41
N SER A 434 17.34 -4.13 -18.43
CA SER A 434 18.42 -4.36 -19.38
C SER A 434 18.77 -3.09 -20.17
N ILE A 435 17.76 -2.33 -20.60
CA ILE A 435 17.94 -1.05 -21.30
C ILE A 435 18.56 -0.01 -20.36
N LEU A 436 18.05 0.11 -19.13
CA LEU A 436 18.55 1.05 -18.13
C LEU A 436 20.03 0.80 -17.83
N ARG A 437 20.40 -0.47 -17.66
CA ARG A 437 21.78 -0.87 -17.36
C ARG A 437 22.75 -0.62 -18.49
N ARG A 438 22.32 -0.79 -19.76
CA ARG A 438 23.15 -0.45 -20.92
C ARG A 438 23.46 1.05 -20.96
N ARG A 439 22.45 1.90 -20.68
CA ARG A 439 22.63 3.38 -20.64
C ARG A 439 23.50 3.88 -19.49
N GLN A 440 23.61 3.12 -18.40
CA GLN A 440 24.47 3.47 -17.27
C GLN A 440 25.94 3.08 -17.51
N LYS A 441 26.20 2.18 -18.46
CA LYS A 441 27.56 1.73 -18.82
C LYS A 441 28.15 2.48 -20.02
N ALA A 442 27.28 3.10 -20.85
CA ALA A 442 27.65 4.00 -21.93
C ALA A 442 27.83 5.42 -21.41
#